data_7d83cbdf8071c67596575101173a220c
#
_entry.id   7d83cbdf8071c67596575101173a220c
#
_cell.length_a   1.000
_cell.length_b   1.000
_cell.length_c   1.000
_cell.angle_alpha   90.00
_cell.angle_beta   90.00
_cell.angle_gamma   90.00
#
_symmetry.space_group_name_H-M   'P 1'
#
loop_
_entity.id
_entity.type
_entity.pdbx_description
1 polymer ?
#
loop_
_entity_poly.entity_id
_entity_poly.type
_entity_poly.pdbx_seq_one_letter_code
_entity_poly.pdbx_strand_id
1 'polypeptide(L)'
;MTRTKNSSPIDSLVESEPVRDAARALIDAVQREASDRTLSPESYQKCIGELEQMRGRPLMFPMLTSGAGKGARVRMADGTMKLDFIGGIGVYAFGHNDEDLLEAAVVAAAGDAVFQGHLMPGPEAVRLSRALLRHTGERLKHVWLALSGAVANENALKMIFQKHTPADKIIVFERGFHGRTMAMAELTDRPAFREGLPLTGNVLHVPFYDPEDPESTDKTLRALEDHLRRFPGQVAGMCFEMIQGEGGFRTAPREYFVAVMELCKEAGVAVWVDEVQTFVRTGELFAFRRLELDEWVDIATAGKLLQGSATIFTEDYNPRAGLVAGTYAGSTVGMAVGTRIIERLEDEGYLGEEGRISLLGRRIQRHLQSLAKRMPEAIGACVGTGAMQAFVPWNGAPDVVKAVLEAAFEDGLILLGAGSNPGKIRMLPPVSTTDAVSYTHLTLPTICSV
;
A
#
# COMPACT_ATOMS: atom_id res chain seq x y z
N MET A 1 12.21 -28.16 14.45
CA MET A 1 13.43 -27.63 15.05
C MET A 1 13.05 -26.43 15.88
N THR A 2 13.04 -26.54 17.20
CA THR A 2 12.78 -25.47 18.16
C THR A 2 13.91 -24.45 18.07
N ARG A 3 13.64 -23.27 17.47
CA ARG A 3 14.56 -22.13 17.57
C ARG A 3 14.68 -21.76 19.05
N THR A 4 15.86 -21.96 19.63
CA THR A 4 16.23 -21.31 20.89
C THR A 4 16.16 -19.81 20.65
N LYS A 5 15.17 -19.16 21.23
CA LYS A 5 15.02 -17.69 21.23
C LYS A 5 16.20 -17.10 21.99
N ASN A 6 17.25 -16.68 21.29
CA ASN A 6 18.13 -15.63 21.79
C ASN A 6 17.33 -14.33 21.67
N SER A 7 16.39 -14.10 22.59
CA SER A 7 15.69 -12.83 22.67
C SER A 7 16.72 -11.75 23.03
N SER A 8 16.83 -10.75 22.15
CA SER A 8 17.57 -9.53 22.46
C SER A 8 16.98 -8.92 23.74
N PRO A 9 17.77 -8.27 24.60
CA PRO A 9 17.25 -7.52 25.74
C PRO A 9 16.12 -6.54 25.39
N ILE A 10 16.08 -6.08 24.14
CA ILE A 10 15.03 -5.21 23.59
C ILE A 10 13.70 -5.96 23.40
N ASP A 11 13.71 -7.26 23.14
CA ASP A 11 12.50 -8.04 22.88
C ASP A 11 11.79 -8.45 24.18
N SER A 12 12.50 -8.49 25.32
CA SER A 12 12.00 -9.02 26.59
C SER A 12 10.86 -8.19 27.22
N LEU A 13 10.77 -6.89 26.94
CA LEU A 13 9.72 -6.02 27.48
C LEU A 13 8.36 -6.24 26.81
N VAL A 14 8.35 -6.61 25.54
CA VAL A 14 7.13 -6.84 24.75
C VAL A 14 6.62 -8.28 24.88
N GLU A 15 7.46 -9.20 25.36
CA GLU A 15 7.15 -10.64 25.52
C GLU A 15 6.63 -11.02 26.92
N SER A 16 6.41 -10.05 27.82
CA SER A 16 5.89 -10.30 29.16
C SER A 16 4.45 -10.79 29.13
N GLU A 17 4.21 -12.07 29.43
CA GLU A 17 2.87 -12.66 29.44
C GLU A 17 1.87 -11.91 30.33
N PRO A 18 2.21 -11.47 31.57
CA PRO A 18 1.30 -10.67 32.37
C PRO A 18 0.87 -9.34 31.72
N VAL A 19 1.76 -8.70 30.95
CA VAL A 19 1.44 -7.44 30.21
C VAL A 19 0.48 -7.75 29.06
N ARG A 20 0.73 -8.81 28.33
CA ARG A 20 -0.12 -9.26 27.23
C ARG A 20 -1.53 -9.65 27.70
N ASP A 21 -1.64 -10.37 28.82
CA ASP A 21 -2.92 -10.74 29.42
C ASP A 21 -3.73 -9.50 29.85
N ALA A 22 -3.09 -8.50 30.45
CA ALA A 22 -3.73 -7.25 30.80
C ALA A 22 -4.21 -6.48 29.55
N ALA A 23 -3.39 -6.45 28.48
CA ALA A 23 -3.77 -5.83 27.21
C ALA A 23 -4.97 -6.52 26.58
N ARG A 24 -5.01 -7.87 26.53
CA ARG A 24 -6.15 -8.64 26.04
C ARG A 24 -7.43 -8.35 26.82
N ALA A 25 -7.35 -8.33 28.15
CA ALA A 25 -8.50 -8.00 29.00
C ALA A 25 -9.05 -6.61 28.72
N LEU A 26 -8.17 -5.62 28.49
CA LEU A 26 -8.58 -4.27 28.10
C LEU A 26 -9.24 -4.25 26.71
N ILE A 27 -8.65 -4.93 25.72
CA ILE A 27 -9.18 -5.04 24.36
C ILE A 27 -10.59 -5.65 24.39
N ASP A 28 -10.78 -6.75 25.11
CA ASP A 28 -12.08 -7.41 25.27
C ASP A 28 -13.14 -6.51 25.88
N ALA A 29 -12.76 -5.71 26.87
CA ALA A 29 -13.67 -4.76 27.50
C ALA A 29 -14.09 -3.66 26.52
N VAL A 30 -13.12 -3.07 25.79
CA VAL A 30 -13.39 -2.00 24.80
C VAL A 30 -14.24 -2.54 23.64
N GLN A 31 -13.97 -3.75 23.15
CA GLN A 31 -14.72 -4.33 22.04
C GLN A 31 -16.17 -4.65 22.43
N ARG A 32 -16.42 -5.13 23.63
CA ARG A 32 -17.79 -5.33 24.15
C ARG A 32 -18.57 -4.01 24.17
N GLU A 33 -18.00 -2.97 24.77
CA GLU A 33 -18.64 -1.65 24.82
C GLU A 33 -18.89 -1.06 23.42
N ALA A 34 -17.93 -1.22 22.49
CA ALA A 34 -18.09 -0.74 21.11
C ALA A 34 -19.18 -1.48 20.35
N SER A 35 -19.36 -2.78 20.62
CA SER A 35 -20.39 -3.60 19.98
C SER A 35 -21.82 -3.25 20.46
N ASP A 36 -21.96 -2.80 21.70
CA ASP A 36 -23.26 -2.44 22.29
C ASP A 36 -23.74 -1.03 21.89
N ARG A 37 -22.83 -0.20 21.36
CA ARG A 37 -23.17 1.18 20.95
C ARG A 37 -23.67 1.19 19.51
N THR A 38 -24.94 1.56 19.34
CA THR A 38 -25.57 1.74 18.03
C THR A 38 -26.27 3.10 18.00
N LEU A 39 -25.95 3.90 16.99
CA LEU A 39 -26.64 5.17 16.75
C LEU A 39 -28.02 4.91 16.11
N SER A 40 -29.01 5.72 16.46
CA SER A 40 -30.26 5.74 15.68
C SER A 40 -29.95 6.21 14.25
N PRO A 41 -30.75 5.82 13.24
CA PRO A 41 -30.56 6.28 11.85
C PRO A 41 -30.44 7.80 11.73
N GLU A 42 -31.25 8.55 12.50
CA GLU A 42 -31.22 10.01 12.54
C GLU A 42 -29.88 10.54 13.10
N SER A 43 -29.42 10.01 14.23
CA SER A 43 -28.12 10.37 14.82
C SER A 43 -26.95 10.01 13.91
N TYR A 44 -27.03 8.88 13.24
CA TYR A 44 -26.04 8.43 12.28
C TYR A 44 -25.87 9.42 11.12
N GLN A 45 -27.00 9.79 10.47
CA GLN A 45 -26.98 10.76 9.38
C GLN A 45 -26.53 12.15 9.85
N LYS A 46 -26.92 12.58 11.05
CA LYS A 46 -26.47 13.83 11.63
C LYS A 46 -24.95 13.86 11.79
N CYS A 47 -24.34 12.81 12.37
CA CYS A 47 -22.87 12.73 12.52
C CYS A 47 -22.12 12.75 11.17
N ILE A 48 -22.65 12.08 10.15
CA ILE A 48 -22.09 12.14 8.79
C ILE A 48 -22.14 13.58 8.26
N GLY A 49 -23.31 14.23 8.33
CA GLY A 49 -23.48 15.61 7.88
C GLY A 49 -22.57 16.63 8.61
N GLU A 50 -22.41 16.47 9.93
CA GLU A 50 -21.48 17.30 10.71
C GLU A 50 -20.03 17.10 10.26
N LEU A 51 -19.60 15.86 10.01
CA LEU A 51 -18.26 15.56 9.51
C LEU A 51 -18.01 16.15 8.11
N GLU A 52 -19.00 16.04 7.21
CA GLU A 52 -18.93 16.62 5.87
C GLU A 52 -18.84 18.14 5.91
N GLN A 53 -19.63 18.78 6.79
CA GLN A 53 -19.58 20.21 7.01
C GLN A 53 -18.20 20.65 7.53
N MET A 54 -17.64 19.97 8.54
CA MET A 54 -16.32 20.27 9.07
C MET A 54 -15.20 20.06 8.04
N ARG A 55 -15.35 19.10 7.14
CA ARG A 55 -14.39 18.85 6.04
C ARG A 55 -14.54 19.81 4.86
N GLY A 56 -15.66 20.52 4.76
CA GLY A 56 -15.99 21.38 3.62
C GLY A 56 -16.35 20.64 2.33
N ARG A 57 -16.61 19.32 2.38
CA ARG A 57 -16.99 18.49 1.23
C ARG A 57 -17.58 17.15 1.66
N PRO A 58 -18.40 16.51 0.79
CA PRO A 58 -18.95 15.17 1.06
C PRO A 58 -17.89 14.10 1.30
N LEU A 59 -18.28 13.06 2.02
CA LEU A 59 -17.52 11.81 2.11
C LEU A 59 -17.61 11.04 0.79
N MET A 60 -16.57 10.27 0.47
CA MET A 60 -16.59 9.38 -0.71
C MET A 60 -17.70 8.33 -0.56
N PHE A 61 -17.82 7.73 0.62
CA PHE A 61 -18.96 6.92 1.03
C PHE A 61 -19.55 7.55 2.29
N PRO A 62 -20.88 7.73 2.35
CA PRO A 62 -21.55 8.33 3.51
C PRO A 62 -21.62 7.31 4.65
N MET A 63 -20.49 7.00 5.26
CA MET A 63 -20.39 5.99 6.31
C MET A 63 -19.55 6.46 7.49
N LEU A 64 -19.94 5.95 8.66
CA LEU A 64 -19.22 6.11 9.92
C LEU A 64 -19.10 4.72 10.57
N THR A 65 -17.86 4.28 10.83
CA THR A 65 -17.62 2.98 11.47
C THR A 65 -17.82 3.07 12.98
N SER A 66 -18.24 1.96 13.61
CA SER A 66 -18.39 1.89 15.08
C SER A 66 -17.07 1.64 15.82
N GLY A 67 -15.98 1.33 15.09
CA GLY A 67 -14.75 0.82 15.66
C GLY A 67 -14.77 -0.69 15.91
N ALA A 68 -15.91 -1.37 15.67
CA ALA A 68 -16.02 -2.83 15.77
C ALA A 68 -15.92 -3.49 14.40
N GLY A 69 -15.50 -4.75 14.39
CA GLY A 69 -15.36 -5.57 13.18
C GLY A 69 -14.56 -6.83 13.46
N LYS A 70 -14.40 -7.68 12.45
CA LYS A 70 -13.49 -8.84 12.51
C LYS A 70 -13.10 -9.28 11.10
N GLY A 71 -11.78 -9.33 10.84
CA GLY A 71 -11.27 -9.68 9.51
C GLY A 71 -11.78 -8.69 8.45
N ALA A 72 -12.35 -9.18 7.36
CA ALA A 72 -12.90 -8.31 6.32
C ALA A 72 -14.25 -7.66 6.69
N ARG A 73 -14.86 -8.00 7.82
CA ARG A 73 -16.16 -7.45 8.24
C ARG A 73 -15.99 -6.26 9.14
N VAL A 74 -16.64 -5.14 8.78
CA VAL A 74 -16.66 -3.90 9.56
C VAL A 74 -18.10 -3.56 9.95
N ARG A 75 -18.30 -3.12 11.20
CA ARG A 75 -19.58 -2.67 11.69
C ARG A 75 -19.68 -1.15 11.60
N MET A 76 -20.76 -0.67 10.99
CA MET A 76 -21.08 0.75 10.96
C MET A 76 -21.66 1.20 12.30
N ALA A 77 -21.62 2.49 12.57
CA ALA A 77 -22.13 3.05 13.82
C ALA A 77 -23.66 2.95 13.96
N ASP A 78 -24.40 2.72 12.87
CA ASP A 78 -25.83 2.39 12.87
C ASP A 78 -26.13 0.90 13.10
N GLY A 79 -25.09 0.09 13.29
CA GLY A 79 -25.18 -1.35 13.53
C GLY A 79 -25.13 -2.21 12.27
N THR A 80 -25.20 -1.65 11.09
CA THR A 80 -25.09 -2.42 9.83
C THR A 80 -23.69 -3.01 9.67
N MET A 81 -23.63 -4.18 9.02
CA MET A 81 -22.36 -4.85 8.73
C MET A 81 -22.04 -4.71 7.25
N LYS A 82 -20.80 -4.36 6.95
CA LYS A 82 -20.29 -4.35 5.59
C LYS A 82 -19.04 -5.21 5.46
N LEU A 83 -18.78 -5.69 4.24
CA LEU A 83 -17.56 -6.39 3.88
C LEU A 83 -16.59 -5.39 3.26
N ASP A 84 -15.46 -5.19 3.88
CA ASP A 84 -14.42 -4.27 3.40
C ASP A 84 -13.37 -5.02 2.57
N PHE A 85 -13.48 -4.90 1.25
CA PHE A 85 -12.50 -5.44 0.30
C PHE A 85 -11.55 -4.38 -0.24
N ILE A 86 -11.53 -3.21 0.39
CA ILE A 86 -10.53 -2.17 0.07
C ILE A 86 -9.58 -1.89 1.24
N GLY A 87 -9.94 -2.30 2.44
CA GLY A 87 -9.08 -2.22 3.61
C GLY A 87 -8.55 -0.80 3.87
N GLY A 88 -9.40 0.24 3.76
CA GLY A 88 -8.98 1.63 3.92
C GLY A 88 -7.94 2.07 2.87
N ILE A 89 -8.04 1.58 1.64
CA ILE A 89 -7.05 1.71 0.55
C ILE A 89 -5.77 0.92 0.89
N GLY A 90 -5.96 -0.30 1.37
CA GLY A 90 -4.89 -1.26 1.59
C GLY A 90 -4.06 -1.03 2.85
N VAL A 91 -4.65 -0.49 3.92
CA VAL A 91 -3.94 -0.29 5.20
C VAL A 91 -4.23 -1.36 6.25
N TYR A 92 -5.32 -2.13 6.12
CA TYR A 92 -5.64 -3.24 7.02
C TYR A 92 -5.00 -4.54 6.53
N ALA A 93 -3.98 -5.03 7.25
CA ALA A 93 -3.26 -6.25 6.88
C ALA A 93 -4.13 -7.51 7.08
N PHE A 94 -4.50 -7.79 8.31
CA PHE A 94 -5.31 -8.96 8.68
C PHE A 94 -6.80 -8.61 8.86
N GLY A 95 -7.19 -7.38 8.54
CA GLY A 95 -8.55 -6.88 8.64
C GLY A 95 -8.81 -6.08 9.92
N HIS A 96 -10.11 -5.85 10.17
CA HIS A 96 -10.57 -5.06 11.31
C HIS A 96 -10.39 -5.82 12.63
N ASN A 97 -9.93 -5.12 13.66
CA ASN A 97 -9.82 -5.59 15.04
C ASN A 97 -9.10 -6.95 15.18
N ASP A 98 -8.00 -7.12 14.46
CA ASP A 98 -7.13 -8.28 14.63
C ASP A 98 -6.53 -8.26 16.04
N GLU A 99 -6.75 -9.32 16.80
CA GLU A 99 -6.42 -9.40 18.23
C GLU A 99 -4.93 -9.25 18.51
N ASP A 100 -4.07 -9.87 17.69
CA ASP A 100 -2.62 -9.77 17.84
C ASP A 100 -2.10 -8.36 17.56
N LEU A 101 -2.67 -7.70 16.54
CA LEU A 101 -2.27 -6.34 16.20
C LEU A 101 -2.75 -5.33 17.24
N LEU A 102 -3.95 -5.54 17.80
CA LEU A 102 -4.47 -4.72 18.89
C LEU A 102 -3.63 -4.91 20.17
N GLU A 103 -3.24 -6.15 20.50
CA GLU A 103 -2.36 -6.43 21.62
C GLU A 103 -1.03 -5.68 21.48
N ALA A 104 -0.36 -5.79 20.31
CA ALA A 104 0.88 -5.07 20.05
C ALA A 104 0.71 -3.54 20.15
N ALA A 105 -0.43 -3.01 19.67
CA ALA A 105 -0.76 -1.59 19.75
C ALA A 105 -0.93 -1.12 21.19
N VAL A 106 -1.70 -1.85 22.01
CA VAL A 106 -1.99 -1.49 23.41
C VAL A 106 -0.72 -1.55 24.25
N VAL A 107 0.09 -2.59 24.08
CA VAL A 107 1.37 -2.73 24.80
C VAL A 107 2.30 -1.57 24.47
N ALA A 108 2.43 -1.21 23.18
CA ALA A 108 3.27 -0.09 22.78
C ALA A 108 2.72 1.27 23.28
N ALA A 109 1.39 1.45 23.26
CA ALA A 109 0.75 2.67 23.74
C ALA A 109 0.89 2.86 25.26
N ALA A 110 1.03 1.78 26.01
CA ALA A 110 1.28 1.83 27.47
C ALA A 110 2.69 2.31 27.83
N GLY A 111 3.60 2.33 26.87
CA GLY A 111 4.92 2.92 26.96
C GLY A 111 4.93 4.38 26.47
N ASP A 112 5.92 4.74 25.67
CA ASP A 112 6.00 6.07 25.03
C ASP A 112 5.42 6.01 23.61
N ALA A 113 4.26 6.64 23.42
CA ALA A 113 3.50 6.57 22.17
C ALA A 113 4.09 7.38 21.01
N VAL A 114 5.05 8.26 21.28
CA VAL A 114 5.63 9.18 20.26
C VAL A 114 6.98 8.71 19.80
N PHE A 115 7.15 8.63 18.47
CA PHE A 115 8.45 8.44 17.86
C PHE A 115 9.03 9.78 17.37
N GLN A 116 10.08 10.24 18.02
CA GLN A 116 10.78 11.48 17.68
C GLN A 116 11.87 11.32 16.60
N GLY A 117 11.82 10.28 15.84
CA GLY A 117 12.81 10.02 14.80
C GLY A 117 14.21 9.75 15.38
N HIS A 118 15.19 10.52 14.94
CA HIS A 118 16.59 10.30 15.29
C HIS A 118 17.00 10.86 16.66
N LEU A 119 16.16 11.69 17.31
CA LEU A 119 16.55 12.32 18.56
C LEU A 119 16.41 11.38 19.75
N MET A 120 15.30 10.66 19.82
CA MET A 120 15.03 9.68 20.89
C MET A 120 14.39 8.40 20.29
N PRO A 121 15.16 7.56 19.58
CA PRO A 121 14.62 6.33 19.03
C PRO A 121 14.36 5.30 20.14
N GLY A 122 13.17 4.69 20.09
CA GLY A 122 12.79 3.58 20.97
C GLY A 122 13.16 2.21 20.40
N PRO A 123 12.98 1.13 21.19
CA PRO A 123 13.22 -0.25 20.77
C PRO A 123 12.37 -0.66 19.55
N GLU A 124 11.18 -0.09 19.39
CA GLU A 124 10.27 -0.38 18.28
C GLU A 124 10.90 -0.01 16.93
N ALA A 125 11.64 1.11 16.88
CA ALA A 125 12.34 1.53 15.68
C ALA A 125 13.42 0.53 15.26
N VAL A 126 14.17 -0.03 16.24
CA VAL A 126 15.18 -1.07 16.00
C VAL A 126 14.54 -2.36 15.49
N ARG A 127 13.44 -2.79 16.13
CA ARG A 127 12.73 -4.02 15.77
C ARG A 127 12.16 -3.93 14.36
N LEU A 128 11.45 -2.84 14.03
CA LEU A 128 10.85 -2.63 12.71
C LEU A 128 11.90 -2.53 11.62
N SER A 129 12.97 -1.75 11.84
CA SER A 129 14.07 -1.62 10.86
C SER A 129 14.73 -2.97 10.57
N ARG A 130 15.00 -3.76 11.62
CA ARG A 130 15.55 -5.12 11.48
C ARG A 130 14.60 -6.05 10.74
N ALA A 131 13.29 -5.99 11.05
CA ALA A 131 12.28 -6.80 10.36
C ALA A 131 12.21 -6.47 8.86
N LEU A 132 12.23 -5.20 8.50
CA LEU A 132 12.25 -4.77 7.09
C LEU A 132 13.50 -5.25 6.36
N LEU A 133 14.68 -5.03 6.93
CA LEU A 133 15.96 -5.36 6.27
C LEU A 133 16.17 -6.86 6.03
N ARG A 134 15.49 -7.75 6.75
CA ARG A 134 15.55 -9.20 6.47
C ARG A 134 14.99 -9.56 5.08
N HIS A 135 14.15 -8.70 4.49
CA HIS A 135 13.44 -8.98 3.25
C HIS A 135 13.89 -8.13 2.05
N THR A 136 14.94 -7.33 2.18
CA THR A 136 15.36 -6.38 1.14
C THR A 136 16.49 -6.89 0.24
N GLY A 137 16.98 -8.10 0.47
CA GLY A 137 18.18 -8.60 -0.20
C GLY A 137 19.48 -8.04 0.39
N GLU A 138 20.57 -8.12 -0.37
CA GLU A 138 21.89 -7.75 0.14
C GLU A 138 22.28 -6.28 -0.10
N ARG A 139 21.63 -5.60 -1.04
CA ARG A 139 22.01 -4.23 -1.43
C ARG A 139 21.41 -3.15 -0.54
N LEU A 140 20.13 -3.25 -0.20
CA LEU A 140 19.43 -2.28 0.64
C LEU A 140 19.77 -2.55 2.12
N LYS A 141 20.55 -1.69 2.74
CA LYS A 141 21.13 -1.90 4.08
C LYS A 141 20.66 -0.91 5.14
N HIS A 142 20.04 0.17 4.73
CA HIS A 142 19.66 1.27 5.60
C HIS A 142 18.16 1.52 5.55
N VAL A 143 17.57 1.91 6.68
CA VAL A 143 16.16 2.26 6.81
C VAL A 143 16.04 3.61 7.50
N TRP A 144 15.27 4.50 6.90
CA TRP A 144 14.79 5.71 7.54
C TRP A 144 13.27 5.64 7.70
N LEU A 145 12.79 5.54 8.94
CA LEU A 145 11.37 5.47 9.24
C LEU A 145 10.73 6.85 9.05
N ALA A 146 9.50 6.87 8.54
CA ALA A 146 8.76 8.07 8.18
C ALA A 146 7.28 7.97 8.55
N LEU A 147 6.63 9.13 8.66
CA LEU A 147 5.23 9.25 9.05
C LEU A 147 4.24 8.72 8.00
N SER A 148 4.56 8.88 6.72
CA SER A 148 3.67 8.48 5.61
C SER A 148 4.46 8.12 4.35
N GLY A 149 3.81 7.39 3.42
CA GLY A 149 4.41 7.04 2.14
C GLY A 149 4.89 8.25 1.34
N ALA A 150 4.13 9.34 1.34
CA ALA A 150 4.56 10.58 0.67
C ALA A 150 5.83 11.17 1.31
N VAL A 151 5.97 11.13 2.64
CA VAL A 151 7.19 11.59 3.32
C VAL A 151 8.36 10.63 3.06
N ALA A 152 8.12 9.32 3.01
CA ALA A 152 9.15 8.36 2.62
C ALA A 152 9.66 8.62 1.19
N ASN A 153 8.74 8.92 0.27
CA ASN A 153 9.06 9.30 -1.11
C ASN A 153 9.82 10.62 -1.20
N GLU A 154 9.45 11.63 -0.41
CA GLU A 154 10.21 12.90 -0.30
C GLU A 154 11.64 12.67 0.21
N ASN A 155 11.82 11.76 1.15
CA ASN A 155 13.15 11.40 1.64
C ASN A 155 13.98 10.72 0.54
N ALA A 156 13.40 9.77 -0.20
CA ALA A 156 14.04 9.12 -1.35
C ALA A 156 14.48 10.17 -2.39
N LEU A 157 13.57 11.08 -2.76
CA LEU A 157 13.85 12.15 -3.71
C LEU A 157 15.03 13.02 -3.27
N LYS A 158 15.06 13.43 -1.99
CA LYS A 158 16.17 14.22 -1.44
C LYS A 158 17.51 13.48 -1.48
N MET A 159 17.51 12.18 -1.14
CA MET A 159 18.71 11.33 -1.20
C MET A 159 19.24 11.23 -2.63
N ILE A 160 18.34 11.03 -3.60
CA ILE A 160 18.68 10.96 -5.03
C ILE A 160 19.28 12.27 -5.51
N PHE A 161 18.64 13.41 -5.26
CA PHE A 161 19.17 14.70 -5.67
C PHE A 161 20.51 15.06 -4.99
N GLN A 162 20.68 14.68 -3.71
CA GLN A 162 21.97 14.87 -3.05
C GLN A 162 23.10 14.09 -3.74
N LYS A 163 22.84 12.83 -4.10
CA LYS A 163 23.82 11.95 -4.75
C LYS A 163 24.18 12.41 -6.15
N HIS A 164 23.16 12.83 -6.92
CA HIS A 164 23.29 13.13 -8.34
C HIS A 164 23.39 14.63 -8.65
N THR A 165 23.60 15.48 -7.63
CA THR A 165 23.76 16.93 -7.88
C THR A 165 24.81 17.20 -8.97
N PRO A 166 24.56 18.07 -9.96
CA PRO A 166 23.46 19.04 -10.10
C PRO A 166 22.22 18.54 -10.88
N ALA A 167 22.09 17.23 -11.12
CA ALA A 167 20.91 16.68 -11.80
C ALA A 167 19.62 17.02 -11.04
N ASP A 168 18.58 17.45 -11.74
CA ASP A 168 17.33 17.97 -11.18
C ASP A 168 16.07 17.33 -11.75
N LYS A 169 16.19 16.32 -12.62
CA LYS A 169 15.06 15.65 -13.26
C LYS A 169 14.84 14.25 -12.73
N ILE A 170 13.57 13.88 -12.64
CA ILE A 170 13.12 12.53 -12.29
C ILE A 170 12.25 11.99 -13.43
N ILE A 171 12.48 10.75 -13.81
CA ILE A 171 11.63 10.02 -14.74
C ILE A 171 10.60 9.22 -13.94
N VAL A 172 9.36 9.17 -14.42
CA VAL A 172 8.26 8.35 -13.87
C VAL A 172 7.50 7.68 -15.00
N PHE A 173 6.81 6.57 -14.69
CA PHE A 173 5.85 6.02 -15.64
C PHE A 173 4.55 6.83 -15.66
N GLU A 174 3.95 6.93 -16.84
CA GLU A 174 2.59 7.41 -17.01
C GLU A 174 1.62 6.64 -16.09
N ARG A 175 0.60 7.35 -15.55
CA ARG A 175 -0.41 6.82 -14.61
C ARG A 175 0.14 6.36 -13.26
N GLY A 176 1.39 6.66 -12.92
CA GLY A 176 1.97 6.40 -11.60
C GLY A 176 1.38 7.31 -10.51
N PHE A 177 1.43 6.84 -9.26
CA PHE A 177 1.01 7.61 -8.09
C PHE A 177 2.04 7.50 -6.96
N HIS A 178 2.60 8.64 -6.55
CA HIS A 178 3.69 8.68 -5.56
C HIS A 178 3.40 9.54 -4.33
N GLY A 179 2.23 10.16 -4.26
CA GLY A 179 1.80 10.96 -3.10
C GLY A 179 1.18 12.31 -3.48
N ARG A 180 0.96 13.16 -2.46
CA ARG A 180 0.27 14.44 -2.59
C ARG A 180 0.98 15.63 -1.92
N THR A 181 2.24 15.51 -1.51
CA THR A 181 3.08 16.67 -1.23
C THR A 181 3.37 17.40 -2.54
N MET A 182 3.92 18.59 -2.50
CA MET A 182 4.16 19.37 -3.73
C MET A 182 5.01 18.59 -4.75
N ALA A 183 6.15 18.02 -4.32
CA ALA A 183 6.99 17.25 -5.22
C ALA A 183 6.34 15.93 -5.63
N MET A 184 5.70 15.19 -4.69
CA MET A 184 5.03 13.93 -5.03
C MET A 184 3.79 14.14 -5.90
N ALA A 185 3.10 15.28 -5.82
CA ALA A 185 2.01 15.63 -6.72
C ALA A 185 2.51 15.84 -8.15
N GLU A 186 3.75 16.34 -8.32
CA GLU A 186 4.38 16.47 -9.63
C GLU A 186 4.79 15.12 -10.22
N LEU A 187 5.33 14.20 -9.38
CA LEU A 187 5.66 12.84 -9.78
C LEU A 187 4.40 11.98 -10.07
N THR A 188 3.26 12.32 -9.46
CA THR A 188 1.99 11.61 -9.67
C THR A 188 1.37 12.02 -11.00
N ASP A 189 1.23 11.08 -11.94
CA ASP A 189 0.61 11.35 -13.24
C ASP A 189 -0.93 11.28 -13.17
N ARG A 190 -1.50 12.26 -12.48
CA ARG A 190 -2.95 12.48 -12.32
C ARG A 190 -3.25 13.97 -12.38
N PRO A 191 -3.62 14.53 -13.54
CA PRO A 191 -3.89 15.96 -13.69
C PRO A 191 -4.82 16.53 -12.63
N ALA A 192 -5.92 15.83 -12.29
CA ALA A 192 -6.88 16.27 -11.27
C ALA A 192 -6.29 16.39 -9.85
N PHE A 193 -5.13 15.77 -9.56
CA PHE A 193 -4.48 15.85 -8.25
C PHE A 193 -3.47 16.97 -8.14
N ARG A 194 -3.09 17.59 -9.27
CA ARG A 194 -2.12 18.67 -9.35
C ARG A 194 -2.68 19.95 -9.97
N GLU A 195 -3.98 19.96 -10.28
CA GLU A 195 -4.63 21.15 -10.82
C GLU A 195 -4.46 22.35 -9.89
N GLY A 196 -4.02 23.48 -10.46
CA GLY A 196 -3.75 24.71 -9.72
C GLY A 196 -2.45 24.73 -8.90
N LEU A 197 -1.66 23.65 -8.91
CA LEU A 197 -0.34 23.65 -8.26
C LEU A 197 0.75 24.14 -9.19
N PRO A 198 1.72 24.95 -8.72
CA PRO A 198 2.90 25.29 -9.51
C PRO A 198 3.77 24.04 -9.67
N LEU A 199 4.11 23.69 -10.91
CA LEU A 199 5.00 22.57 -11.25
C LEU A 199 6.37 23.10 -11.62
N THR A 200 7.42 22.33 -11.30
CA THR A 200 8.80 22.69 -11.64
C THR A 200 9.13 22.40 -13.09
N GLY A 201 8.42 21.45 -13.71
CA GLY A 201 8.70 20.95 -15.06
C GLY A 201 9.89 19.97 -15.11
N ASN A 202 10.34 19.48 -13.98
CA ASN A 202 11.49 18.58 -13.86
C ASN A 202 11.10 17.09 -13.82
N VAL A 203 9.82 16.76 -14.00
CA VAL A 203 9.34 15.38 -14.07
C VAL A 203 9.12 15.01 -15.54
N LEU A 204 9.75 13.93 -15.96
CA LEU A 204 9.68 13.38 -17.31
C LEU A 204 8.87 12.08 -17.27
N HIS A 205 7.93 11.93 -18.22
CA HIS A 205 7.06 10.77 -18.26
C HIS A 205 7.49 9.82 -19.39
N VAL A 206 7.42 8.51 -19.12
CA VAL A 206 7.59 7.45 -20.12
C VAL A 206 6.38 6.52 -20.07
N PRO A 207 5.97 5.91 -21.20
CA PRO A 207 4.87 4.98 -21.22
C PRO A 207 5.17 3.76 -20.33
N PHE A 208 4.11 3.21 -19.69
CA PHE A 208 4.21 1.95 -18.96
C PHE A 208 3.77 0.80 -19.86
N TYR A 209 4.20 -0.41 -19.52
CA TYR A 209 3.90 -1.65 -20.23
C TYR A 209 2.41 -1.84 -20.56
N ASP A 210 2.15 -2.25 -21.78
CA ASP A 210 0.83 -2.64 -22.27
C ASP A 210 0.90 -4.06 -22.83
N PRO A 211 0.22 -5.05 -22.22
CA PRO A 211 0.30 -6.44 -22.69
C PRO A 211 -0.35 -6.68 -24.07
N GLU A 212 -1.17 -5.72 -24.54
CA GLU A 212 -1.81 -5.83 -25.87
C GLU A 212 -0.95 -5.21 -26.98
N ASP A 213 0.12 -4.49 -26.61
CA ASP A 213 1.05 -3.88 -27.57
C ASP A 213 2.40 -4.64 -27.57
N PRO A 214 2.69 -5.41 -28.62
CA PRO A 214 3.94 -6.16 -28.70
C PRO A 214 5.20 -5.29 -28.74
N GLU A 215 5.07 -4.00 -29.12
CA GLU A 215 6.17 -3.03 -29.11
C GLU A 215 6.26 -2.24 -27.80
N SER A 216 5.47 -2.57 -26.81
CA SER A 216 5.33 -1.78 -25.57
C SER A 216 6.67 -1.57 -24.87
N THR A 217 7.48 -2.62 -24.70
CA THR A 217 8.81 -2.53 -24.10
C THR A 217 9.71 -1.59 -24.90
N ASP A 218 9.77 -1.76 -26.21
CA ASP A 218 10.61 -0.94 -27.09
C ASP A 218 10.18 0.55 -27.07
N LYS A 219 8.87 0.81 -26.98
CA LYS A 219 8.34 2.19 -26.85
C LYS A 219 8.82 2.84 -25.56
N THR A 220 8.76 2.10 -24.46
CA THR A 220 9.27 2.58 -23.16
C THR A 220 10.75 2.87 -23.21
N LEU A 221 11.56 1.92 -23.71
CA LEU A 221 13.02 2.07 -23.78
C LEU A 221 13.42 3.24 -24.68
N ARG A 222 12.81 3.36 -25.87
CA ARG A 222 13.05 4.50 -26.77
C ARG A 222 12.70 5.83 -26.11
N ALA A 223 11.59 5.92 -25.37
CA ALA A 223 11.21 7.16 -24.66
C ALA A 223 12.22 7.50 -23.55
N LEU A 224 12.66 6.48 -22.81
CA LEU A 224 13.67 6.63 -21.77
C LEU A 224 15.03 7.10 -22.35
N GLU A 225 15.52 6.43 -23.40
CA GLU A 225 16.73 6.83 -24.12
C GLU A 225 16.64 8.25 -24.67
N ASP A 226 15.48 8.65 -25.21
CA ASP A 226 15.24 9.99 -25.72
C ASP A 226 15.40 11.05 -24.63
N HIS A 227 14.84 10.81 -23.44
CA HIS A 227 14.99 11.70 -22.30
C HIS A 227 16.45 11.78 -21.84
N LEU A 228 17.14 10.65 -21.71
CA LEU A 228 18.56 10.60 -21.32
C LEU A 228 19.46 11.35 -22.32
N ARG A 229 19.18 11.21 -23.62
CA ARG A 229 19.90 11.91 -24.69
C ARG A 229 19.62 13.41 -24.71
N ARG A 230 18.39 13.85 -24.42
CA ARG A 230 17.99 15.26 -24.40
C ARG A 230 18.49 16.00 -23.17
N PHE A 231 18.64 15.29 -22.06
CA PHE A 231 19.02 15.85 -20.76
C PHE A 231 20.27 15.14 -20.19
N PRO A 232 21.42 15.19 -20.90
CA PRO A 232 22.61 14.45 -20.49
C PRO A 232 23.10 14.93 -19.12
N GLY A 233 23.23 14.00 -18.16
CA GLY A 233 23.67 14.28 -16.79
C GLY A 233 22.69 15.09 -15.94
N GLN A 234 21.45 15.30 -16.41
CA GLN A 234 20.42 16.06 -15.66
C GLN A 234 19.34 15.14 -15.05
N VAL A 235 19.29 13.86 -15.42
CA VAL A 235 18.34 12.89 -14.85
C VAL A 235 18.99 12.25 -13.63
N ALA A 236 18.40 12.48 -12.45
CA ALA A 236 18.92 11.99 -11.17
C ALA A 236 18.40 10.57 -10.85
N GLY A 237 17.17 10.27 -11.20
CA GLY A 237 16.56 8.99 -10.87
C GLY A 237 15.30 8.69 -11.67
N MET A 238 14.86 7.43 -11.59
CA MET A 238 13.57 6.96 -12.09
C MET A 238 12.78 6.37 -10.93
N CYS A 239 11.56 6.89 -10.69
CA CYS A 239 10.64 6.42 -9.66
C CYS A 239 9.48 5.68 -10.28
N PHE A 240 9.14 4.50 -9.75
CA PHE A 240 8.00 3.72 -10.25
C PHE A 240 7.46 2.68 -9.27
N GLU A 241 6.20 2.31 -9.49
CA GLU A 241 5.52 1.19 -8.84
C GLU A 241 5.68 -0.08 -9.70
N MET A 242 5.97 -1.24 -9.10
CA MET A 242 5.94 -2.53 -9.81
C MET A 242 4.53 -2.92 -10.25
N ILE A 243 3.54 -2.50 -9.47
CA ILE A 243 2.12 -2.60 -9.80
C ILE A 243 1.50 -1.23 -9.53
N GLN A 244 1.06 -0.56 -10.57
CA GLN A 244 0.48 0.78 -10.48
C GLN A 244 -0.85 0.76 -9.74
N GLY A 245 -0.86 1.18 -8.47
CA GLY A 245 -2.04 1.14 -7.63
C GLY A 245 -3.19 1.98 -8.17
N GLU A 246 -2.99 3.27 -8.30
CA GLU A 246 -3.97 4.21 -8.85
C GLU A 246 -4.10 4.08 -10.38
N GLY A 247 -3.11 3.53 -11.07
CA GLY A 247 -3.14 3.20 -12.50
C GLY A 247 -4.02 2.00 -12.85
N GLY A 248 -4.65 1.33 -11.86
CA GLY A 248 -5.59 0.22 -12.07
C GLY A 248 -4.92 -1.15 -12.10
N PHE A 249 -3.95 -1.34 -11.24
CA PHE A 249 -3.19 -2.59 -11.05
C PHE A 249 -2.49 -3.09 -12.32
N ARG A 250 -1.98 -2.14 -13.10
CA ARG A 250 -1.12 -2.45 -14.25
C ARG A 250 0.23 -2.95 -13.73
N THR A 251 0.72 -4.01 -14.31
CA THR A 251 2.04 -4.59 -14.04
C THR A 251 2.72 -4.99 -15.33
N ALA A 252 3.98 -5.37 -15.24
CA ALA A 252 4.78 -5.83 -16.37
C ALA A 252 5.53 -7.12 -16.01
N PRO A 253 5.99 -7.90 -17.01
CA PRO A 253 6.85 -9.04 -16.78
C PRO A 253 8.23 -8.60 -16.28
N ARG A 254 8.96 -9.55 -15.66
CA ARG A 254 10.30 -9.30 -15.10
C ARG A 254 11.25 -8.67 -16.13
N GLU A 255 11.26 -9.21 -17.32
CA GLU A 255 12.17 -8.82 -18.41
C GLU A 255 12.01 -7.35 -18.81
N TYR A 256 10.78 -6.82 -18.75
CA TYR A 256 10.51 -5.40 -18.96
C TYR A 256 11.20 -4.52 -17.89
N PHE A 257 11.06 -4.88 -16.62
CA PHE A 257 11.69 -4.13 -15.54
C PHE A 257 13.22 -4.26 -15.60
N VAL A 258 13.75 -5.43 -15.91
CA VAL A 258 15.20 -5.62 -16.09
C VAL A 258 15.73 -4.67 -17.16
N ALA A 259 15.12 -4.65 -18.36
CA ALA A 259 15.57 -3.77 -19.44
C ALA A 259 15.54 -2.28 -19.06
N VAL A 260 14.49 -1.83 -18.37
CA VAL A 260 14.38 -0.44 -17.89
C VAL A 260 15.45 -0.13 -16.83
N MET A 261 15.64 -1.03 -15.86
CA MET A 261 16.59 -0.83 -14.76
C MET A 261 18.06 -0.89 -15.26
N GLU A 262 18.37 -1.77 -16.20
CA GLU A 262 19.68 -1.84 -16.85
C GLU A 262 20.01 -0.52 -17.55
N LEU A 263 19.07 -0.01 -18.35
CA LEU A 263 19.26 1.28 -19.03
C LEU A 263 19.45 2.43 -18.03
N CYS A 264 18.71 2.44 -16.91
CA CYS A 264 18.92 3.41 -15.83
C CYS A 264 20.34 3.30 -15.25
N LYS A 265 20.80 2.08 -14.96
CA LYS A 265 22.16 1.86 -14.42
C LYS A 265 23.26 2.27 -15.37
N GLU A 266 23.15 1.93 -16.65
CA GLU A 266 24.11 2.33 -17.69
C GLU A 266 24.22 3.85 -17.81
N ALA A 267 23.09 4.54 -17.62
CA ALA A 267 23.04 6.00 -17.64
C ALA A 267 23.43 6.67 -16.30
N GLY A 268 23.71 5.89 -15.26
CA GLY A 268 24.00 6.43 -13.92
C GLY A 268 22.78 7.07 -13.23
N VAL A 269 21.57 6.61 -13.56
CA VAL A 269 20.29 7.08 -13.01
C VAL A 269 19.85 6.17 -11.87
N ALA A 270 19.45 6.73 -10.72
CA ALA A 270 18.99 5.99 -9.57
C ALA A 270 17.72 5.19 -9.90
N VAL A 271 17.66 3.92 -9.46
CA VAL A 271 16.46 3.09 -9.52
C VAL A 271 15.74 3.16 -8.18
N TRP A 272 14.59 3.84 -8.18
CA TRP A 272 13.75 4.03 -7.00
C TRP A 272 12.39 3.35 -7.20
N VAL A 273 12.11 2.32 -6.37
CA VAL A 273 10.87 1.56 -6.41
C VAL A 273 9.94 2.03 -5.28
N ASP A 274 8.74 2.46 -5.67
CA ASP A 274 7.68 2.82 -4.73
C ASP A 274 6.84 1.57 -4.41
N GLU A 275 7.07 1.01 -3.23
CA GLU A 275 6.36 -0.16 -2.70
C GLU A 275 5.27 0.21 -1.68
N VAL A 276 4.87 1.49 -1.60
CA VAL A 276 3.89 1.94 -0.61
C VAL A 276 2.56 1.18 -0.70
N GLN A 277 2.12 0.79 -1.90
CA GLN A 277 0.89 0.02 -2.06
C GLN A 277 1.13 -1.47 -2.28
N THR A 278 2.24 -1.86 -2.86
CA THR A 278 2.59 -3.25 -3.15
C THR A 278 3.13 -4.01 -1.94
N PHE A 279 3.63 -3.29 -0.94
CA PHE A 279 4.18 -3.88 0.29
C PHE A 279 3.26 -4.97 0.86
N VAL A 280 3.77 -6.19 1.00
CA VAL A 280 3.08 -7.40 1.45
C VAL A 280 2.08 -7.98 0.44
N ARG A 281 1.50 -7.18 -0.42
CA ARG A 281 0.33 -7.56 -1.24
C ARG A 281 0.60 -8.60 -2.31
N THR A 282 1.84 -8.77 -2.75
CA THR A 282 2.18 -9.61 -3.92
C THR A 282 2.55 -11.05 -3.59
N GLY A 283 2.61 -11.42 -2.32
CA GLY A 283 3.07 -12.73 -1.84
C GLY A 283 4.52 -12.73 -1.35
N GLU A 284 5.20 -11.60 -1.48
CA GLU A 284 6.46 -11.28 -0.81
C GLU A 284 6.31 -9.95 -0.07
N LEU A 285 7.22 -9.59 0.84
CA LEU A 285 7.19 -8.29 1.49
C LEU A 285 7.31 -7.17 0.45
N PHE A 286 8.19 -7.33 -0.51
CA PHE A 286 8.43 -6.39 -1.59
C PHE A 286 8.17 -7.02 -2.95
N ALA A 287 7.50 -6.31 -3.84
CA ALA A 287 7.21 -6.79 -5.19
C ALA A 287 8.49 -6.97 -6.02
N PHE A 288 9.51 -6.12 -5.81
CA PHE A 288 10.79 -6.29 -6.49
C PHE A 288 11.49 -7.61 -6.10
N ARG A 289 11.30 -8.11 -4.86
CA ARG A 289 11.82 -9.42 -4.43
C ARG A 289 11.09 -10.57 -5.11
N ARG A 290 9.75 -10.46 -5.24
CA ARG A 290 8.96 -11.44 -5.99
C ARG A 290 9.42 -11.57 -7.45
N LEU A 291 9.86 -10.47 -8.04
CA LEU A 291 10.34 -10.42 -9.42
C LEU A 291 11.86 -10.63 -9.54
N GLU A 292 12.55 -10.94 -8.43
CA GLU A 292 14.01 -11.14 -8.39
C GLU A 292 14.78 -9.96 -9.00
N LEU A 293 14.43 -8.72 -8.59
CA LEU A 293 14.97 -7.48 -9.11
C LEU A 293 15.84 -6.71 -8.09
N ASP A 294 16.15 -7.31 -6.97
CA ASP A 294 16.88 -6.68 -5.85
C ASP A 294 18.30 -6.21 -6.21
N GLU A 295 18.93 -6.77 -7.23
CA GLU A 295 20.26 -6.33 -7.70
C GLU A 295 20.25 -4.97 -8.41
N TRP A 296 19.10 -4.49 -8.87
CA TRP A 296 18.99 -3.19 -9.57
C TRP A 296 18.48 -2.07 -8.66
N VAL A 297 17.77 -2.38 -7.57
CA VAL A 297 17.09 -1.37 -6.73
C VAL A 297 18.12 -0.61 -5.87
N ASP A 298 18.11 0.71 -5.96
CA ASP A 298 18.94 1.60 -5.15
C ASP A 298 18.19 2.13 -3.93
N ILE A 299 16.91 2.47 -4.11
CA ILE A 299 16.02 2.94 -3.05
C ILE A 299 14.66 2.27 -3.20
N ALA A 300 14.08 1.83 -2.09
CA ALA A 300 12.70 1.37 -2.00
C ALA A 300 11.95 2.14 -0.91
N THR A 301 10.67 2.44 -1.15
CA THR A 301 9.82 3.06 -0.13
C THR A 301 8.65 2.16 0.20
N ALA A 302 8.31 2.02 1.48
CA ALA A 302 7.22 1.18 1.97
C ALA A 302 6.24 1.98 2.83
N GLY A 303 5.00 1.52 2.92
CA GLY A 303 3.97 2.18 3.72
C GLY A 303 2.69 1.36 3.84
N LYS A 304 1.56 2.02 4.02
CA LYS A 304 0.22 1.40 4.13
C LYS A 304 0.16 0.24 5.12
N LEU A 305 0.28 -1.02 4.67
CA LEU A 305 0.25 -2.20 5.54
C LEU A 305 1.32 -2.19 6.62
N LEU A 306 2.40 -1.44 6.44
CA LEU A 306 3.44 -1.28 7.43
C LEU A 306 2.98 -0.54 8.70
N GLN A 307 1.81 0.11 8.67
CA GLN A 307 1.27 0.97 9.76
C GLN A 307 2.20 2.15 10.13
N GLY A 308 3.14 2.41 9.30
CA GLY A 308 4.11 3.49 9.25
C GLY A 308 4.61 3.62 7.83
N SER A 309 5.79 4.18 7.65
CA SER A 309 6.45 4.22 6.35
C SER A 309 7.96 4.19 6.51
N ALA A 310 8.64 3.78 5.47
CA ALA A 310 10.08 3.68 5.46
C ALA A 310 10.67 4.03 4.10
N THR A 311 11.83 4.69 4.11
CA THR A 311 12.73 4.80 2.97
C THR A 311 13.90 3.85 3.23
N ILE A 312 14.12 2.91 2.33
CA ILE A 312 15.13 1.85 2.45
C ILE A 312 16.12 2.04 1.30
N PHE A 313 17.41 2.05 1.59
CA PHE A 313 18.39 2.50 0.60
C PHE A 313 19.73 1.78 0.75
N THR A 314 20.52 1.83 -0.33
CA THR A 314 21.89 1.31 -0.37
C THR A 314 22.84 2.29 0.32
N GLU A 315 24.04 1.83 0.66
CA GLU A 315 25.11 2.67 1.24
C GLU A 315 25.40 3.92 0.40
N ASP A 316 25.33 3.80 -0.93
CA ASP A 316 25.61 4.90 -1.86
C ASP A 316 24.64 6.08 -1.75
N TYR A 317 23.45 5.84 -1.23
CA TYR A 317 22.38 6.84 -1.03
C TYR A 317 22.24 7.28 0.43
N ASN A 318 23.21 6.93 1.28
CA ASN A 318 23.21 7.34 2.67
C ASN A 318 23.24 8.88 2.76
N PRO A 319 22.21 9.54 3.36
CA PRO A 319 22.11 10.98 3.34
C PRO A 319 23.14 11.63 4.27
N ARG A 320 23.67 12.77 3.86
CA ARG A 320 24.48 13.60 4.77
C ARG A 320 23.64 14.04 5.98
N ALA A 321 24.30 14.28 7.09
CA ALA A 321 23.66 14.77 8.31
C ALA A 321 22.78 16.00 8.03
N GLY A 322 21.55 16.00 8.54
CA GLY A 322 20.58 17.07 8.40
C GLY A 322 19.75 17.08 7.11
N LEU A 323 20.04 16.24 6.11
CA LEU A 323 19.23 16.17 4.89
C LEU A 323 17.83 15.61 5.15
N VAL A 324 17.77 14.56 5.93
CA VAL A 324 16.52 13.88 6.31
C VAL A 324 16.33 14.00 7.81
N ALA A 325 15.19 14.50 8.24
CA ALA A 325 14.84 14.68 9.64
C ALA A 325 13.32 14.79 9.80
N GLY A 326 12.83 14.59 11.02
CA GLY A 326 11.43 14.79 11.38
C GLY A 326 11.31 14.83 12.90
N THR A 327 10.69 15.87 13.45
CA THR A 327 10.43 15.99 14.91
C THR A 327 9.43 14.93 15.34
N TYR A 328 8.28 14.86 14.67
CA TYR A 328 7.34 13.75 14.80
C TYR A 328 7.49 12.85 13.57
N ALA A 329 8.13 11.73 13.73
CA ALA A 329 8.42 10.81 12.62
C ALA A 329 7.51 9.58 12.60
N GLY A 330 6.53 9.51 13.50
CA GLY A 330 5.57 8.43 13.58
C GLY A 330 5.14 8.12 15.01
N SER A 331 4.59 6.92 15.19
CA SER A 331 4.12 6.39 16.46
C SER A 331 4.81 5.07 16.77
N THR A 332 5.22 4.87 18.01
CA THR A 332 5.71 3.58 18.51
C THR A 332 4.65 2.49 18.32
N VAL A 333 3.38 2.84 18.47
CA VAL A 333 2.22 1.96 18.20
C VAL A 333 2.27 1.44 16.76
N GLY A 334 2.41 2.31 15.77
CA GLY A 334 2.49 1.90 14.37
C GLY A 334 3.70 1.01 14.09
N MET A 335 4.85 1.30 14.72
CA MET A 335 6.06 0.47 14.56
C MET A 335 5.92 -0.91 15.19
N ALA A 336 5.31 -1.02 16.37
CA ALA A 336 5.04 -2.30 17.03
C ALA A 336 4.08 -3.14 16.21
N VAL A 337 2.99 -2.54 15.70
CA VAL A 337 2.03 -3.20 14.83
C VAL A 337 2.68 -3.62 13.51
N GLY A 338 3.46 -2.76 12.87
CA GLY A 338 4.20 -3.08 11.63
C GLY A 338 5.17 -4.24 11.81
N THR A 339 5.90 -4.28 12.93
CA THR A 339 6.77 -5.40 13.30
C THR A 339 5.96 -6.68 13.44
N ARG A 340 4.86 -6.64 14.18
CA ARG A 340 3.99 -7.81 14.39
C ARG A 340 3.37 -8.32 13.09
N ILE A 341 3.02 -7.42 12.15
CA ILE A 341 2.55 -7.81 10.82
C ILE A 341 3.62 -8.64 10.11
N ILE A 342 4.87 -8.16 10.06
CA ILE A 342 5.97 -8.86 9.39
C ILE A 342 6.23 -10.22 10.04
N GLU A 343 6.33 -10.29 11.37
CA GLU A 343 6.53 -11.54 12.12
C GLU A 343 5.46 -12.59 11.80
N ARG A 344 4.18 -12.19 11.78
CA ARG A 344 3.09 -13.12 11.44
C ARG A 344 3.13 -13.59 9.99
N LEU A 345 3.52 -12.72 9.08
CA LEU A 345 3.68 -13.09 7.66
C LEU A 345 4.77 -14.15 7.49
N GLU A 346 5.87 -14.03 8.25
CA GLU A 346 6.96 -15.01 8.26
C GLU A 346 6.54 -16.34 8.89
N ASP A 347 5.84 -16.28 10.03
CA ASP A 347 5.58 -17.46 10.86
C ASP A 347 4.35 -18.27 10.43
N GLU A 348 3.35 -17.64 9.80
CA GLU A 348 2.05 -18.25 9.52
C GLU A 348 1.84 -18.62 8.03
N GLY A 349 2.92 -18.68 7.23
CA GLY A 349 2.87 -19.17 5.86
C GLY A 349 2.11 -18.26 4.89
N TYR A 350 2.22 -16.95 5.07
CA TYR A 350 1.60 -15.97 4.15
C TYR A 350 2.42 -15.72 2.90
N LEU A 351 3.75 -15.85 2.99
CA LEU A 351 4.69 -15.49 1.94
C LEU A 351 4.99 -16.67 0.99
N GLY A 352 5.49 -16.35 -0.19
CA GLY A 352 5.87 -17.30 -1.23
C GLY A 352 4.74 -17.59 -2.24
N GLU A 353 5.08 -18.33 -3.28
CA GLU A 353 4.13 -18.68 -4.34
C GLU A 353 2.95 -19.53 -3.85
N GLU A 354 3.20 -20.45 -2.94
CA GLU A 354 2.18 -21.27 -2.27
C GLU A 354 1.71 -20.66 -0.95
N GLY A 355 2.14 -19.44 -0.63
CA GLY A 355 1.72 -18.70 0.55
C GLY A 355 0.26 -18.24 0.46
N ARG A 356 -0.33 -17.97 1.63
CA ARG A 356 -1.76 -17.61 1.77
C ARG A 356 -2.14 -16.39 0.93
N ILE A 357 -1.24 -15.41 0.75
CA ILE A 357 -1.49 -14.21 -0.08
C ILE A 357 -1.61 -14.60 -1.56
N SER A 358 -0.70 -15.41 -2.06
CA SER A 358 -0.72 -15.90 -3.44
C SER A 358 -1.95 -16.77 -3.70
N LEU A 359 -2.30 -17.65 -2.76
CA LEU A 359 -3.51 -18.48 -2.82
C LEU A 359 -4.79 -17.64 -2.83
N LEU A 360 -4.87 -16.60 -1.99
CA LEU A 360 -6.00 -15.66 -1.98
C LEU A 360 -6.15 -14.98 -3.35
N GLY A 361 -5.05 -14.49 -3.93
CA GLY A 361 -5.06 -13.87 -5.25
C GLY A 361 -5.57 -14.82 -6.34
N ARG A 362 -5.03 -16.04 -6.41
CA ARG A 362 -5.48 -17.08 -7.36
C ARG A 362 -6.96 -17.43 -7.18
N ARG A 363 -7.46 -17.42 -5.95
CA ARG A 363 -8.88 -17.66 -5.65
C ARG A 363 -9.76 -16.54 -6.18
N ILE A 364 -9.48 -15.30 -5.83
CA ILE A 364 -10.24 -14.14 -6.31
C ILE A 364 -10.24 -14.10 -7.84
N GLN A 365 -9.09 -14.31 -8.45
CA GLN A 365 -8.98 -14.32 -9.91
C GLN A 365 -9.82 -15.41 -10.57
N ARG A 366 -9.87 -16.63 -10.00
CA ARG A 366 -10.77 -17.70 -10.47
C ARG A 366 -12.24 -17.32 -10.37
N HIS A 367 -12.65 -16.64 -9.28
CA HIS A 367 -14.02 -16.17 -9.13
C HIS A 367 -14.36 -15.09 -10.18
N LEU A 368 -13.49 -14.09 -10.37
CA LEU A 368 -13.70 -13.07 -11.39
C LEU A 368 -13.76 -13.66 -12.80
N GLN A 369 -12.90 -14.61 -13.12
CA GLN A 369 -12.93 -15.32 -14.41
C GLN A 369 -14.22 -16.16 -14.57
N SER A 370 -14.71 -16.77 -13.50
CA SER A 370 -15.99 -17.48 -13.52
C SER A 370 -17.17 -16.52 -13.75
N LEU A 371 -17.15 -15.35 -13.12
CA LEU A 371 -18.13 -14.29 -13.35
C LEU A 371 -18.06 -13.78 -14.80
N ALA A 372 -16.87 -13.50 -15.31
CA ALA A 372 -16.67 -13.07 -16.69
C ALA A 372 -17.22 -14.06 -17.73
N LYS A 373 -17.11 -15.37 -17.46
CA LYS A 373 -17.71 -16.40 -18.34
C LYS A 373 -19.24 -16.38 -18.31
N ARG A 374 -19.85 -16.07 -17.15
CA ARG A 374 -21.32 -16.01 -17.00
C ARG A 374 -21.90 -14.68 -17.47
N MET A 375 -21.11 -13.60 -17.38
CA MET A 375 -21.51 -12.24 -17.66
C MET A 375 -20.42 -11.51 -18.47
N PRO A 376 -20.14 -11.94 -19.70
CA PRO A 376 -19.01 -11.44 -20.48
C PRO A 376 -19.11 -9.96 -20.84
N GLU A 377 -20.32 -9.40 -20.86
CA GLU A 377 -20.52 -7.97 -21.11
C GLU A 377 -20.27 -7.11 -19.87
N ALA A 378 -20.47 -7.67 -18.67
CA ALA A 378 -20.36 -6.93 -17.41
C ALA A 378 -18.99 -7.00 -16.75
N ILE A 379 -18.25 -8.10 -16.96
CA ILE A 379 -16.91 -8.33 -16.39
C ILE A 379 -15.91 -8.46 -17.53
N GLY A 380 -15.16 -7.39 -17.73
CA GLY A 380 -14.06 -7.35 -18.69
C GLY A 380 -12.75 -7.88 -18.13
N ALA A 381 -11.64 -7.32 -18.58
CA ALA A 381 -10.30 -7.75 -18.19
C ALA A 381 -10.12 -7.81 -16.66
N CYS A 382 -9.71 -8.99 -16.17
CA CYS A 382 -9.35 -9.23 -14.77
C CYS A 382 -7.83 -9.21 -14.64
N VAL A 383 -7.31 -8.35 -13.78
CA VAL A 383 -5.86 -8.17 -13.57
C VAL A 383 -5.53 -8.22 -12.08
N GLY A 384 -4.30 -8.55 -11.75
CA GLY A 384 -3.82 -8.46 -10.37
C GLY A 384 -2.80 -9.53 -9.99
N THR A 385 -2.16 -9.32 -8.85
CA THR A 385 -1.17 -10.20 -8.25
C THR A 385 -1.42 -10.27 -6.74
N GLY A 386 -1.43 -11.46 -6.17
CA GLY A 386 -1.67 -11.67 -4.74
C GLY A 386 -2.98 -11.01 -4.28
N ALA A 387 -2.93 -10.24 -3.22
CA ALA A 387 -4.08 -9.53 -2.67
C ALA A 387 -4.38 -8.17 -3.33
N MET A 388 -3.84 -7.92 -4.51
CA MET A 388 -4.18 -6.78 -5.37
C MET A 388 -4.92 -7.31 -6.60
N GLN A 389 -6.26 -7.15 -6.67
CA GLN A 389 -7.08 -7.68 -7.75
C GLN A 389 -8.02 -6.60 -8.28
N ALA A 390 -8.23 -6.57 -9.60
CA ALA A 390 -9.14 -5.62 -10.23
C ALA A 390 -9.77 -6.21 -11.49
N PHE A 391 -10.91 -5.64 -11.89
CA PHE A 391 -11.58 -5.96 -13.14
C PHE A 391 -12.17 -4.69 -13.78
N VAL A 392 -12.40 -4.75 -15.08
CA VAL A 392 -13.10 -3.68 -15.82
C VAL A 392 -14.59 -3.97 -15.79
N PRO A 393 -15.44 -3.10 -15.19
CA PRO A 393 -16.89 -3.26 -15.28
C PRO A 393 -17.37 -2.72 -16.64
N TRP A 394 -18.06 -3.54 -17.43
CA TRP A 394 -18.52 -3.21 -18.79
C TRP A 394 -17.40 -2.56 -19.64
N ASN A 395 -17.64 -1.31 -20.05
CA ASN A 395 -16.65 -0.52 -20.81
C ASN A 395 -15.69 0.27 -19.91
N GLY A 396 -15.84 0.22 -18.59
CA GLY A 396 -15.02 0.99 -17.64
C GLY A 396 -15.23 2.50 -17.69
N ALA A 397 -16.36 2.98 -18.20
CA ALA A 397 -16.69 4.40 -18.17
C ALA A 397 -16.85 4.91 -16.71
N PRO A 398 -16.51 6.17 -16.41
CA PRO A 398 -16.52 6.68 -15.04
C PRO A 398 -17.86 6.59 -14.32
N ASP A 399 -18.95 6.81 -15.03
CA ASP A 399 -20.33 6.67 -14.53
C ASP A 399 -20.69 5.21 -14.23
N VAL A 400 -20.27 4.27 -15.07
CA VAL A 400 -20.45 2.83 -14.84
C VAL A 400 -19.66 2.39 -13.60
N VAL A 401 -18.38 2.78 -13.48
CA VAL A 401 -17.57 2.48 -12.31
C VAL A 401 -18.23 3.03 -11.04
N LYS A 402 -18.74 4.27 -11.09
CA LYS A 402 -19.44 4.90 -9.97
C LYS A 402 -20.69 4.12 -9.60
N ALA A 403 -21.54 3.78 -10.56
CA ALA A 403 -22.78 3.03 -10.32
C ALA A 403 -22.53 1.65 -9.68
N VAL A 404 -21.50 0.94 -10.16
CA VAL A 404 -21.10 -0.35 -9.57
C VAL A 404 -20.61 -0.19 -8.12
N LEU A 405 -19.85 0.85 -7.82
CA LEU A 405 -19.38 1.11 -6.46
C LEU A 405 -20.52 1.46 -5.52
N GLU A 406 -21.50 2.25 -5.96
CA GLU A 406 -22.67 2.63 -5.19
C GLU A 406 -23.56 1.41 -4.92
N ALA A 407 -23.87 0.62 -5.94
CA ALA A 407 -24.66 -0.61 -5.79
C ALA A 407 -23.96 -1.63 -4.86
N ALA A 408 -22.65 -1.82 -5.02
CA ALA A 408 -21.87 -2.68 -4.14
C ALA A 408 -21.92 -2.21 -2.68
N PHE A 409 -21.81 -0.90 -2.46
CA PHE A 409 -21.90 -0.33 -1.12
C PHE A 409 -23.28 -0.52 -0.49
N GLU A 410 -24.35 -0.33 -1.24
CA GLU A 410 -25.73 -0.57 -0.78
C GLU A 410 -25.93 -2.06 -0.38
N ASP A 411 -25.42 -2.98 -1.18
CA ASP A 411 -25.44 -4.43 -0.91
C ASP A 411 -24.44 -4.89 0.17
N GLY A 412 -23.73 -3.96 0.80
CA GLY A 412 -22.87 -4.26 1.93
C GLY A 412 -21.42 -4.60 1.58
N LEU A 413 -20.94 -4.30 0.36
CA LEU A 413 -19.57 -4.53 -0.06
C LEU A 413 -18.85 -3.21 -0.36
N ILE A 414 -17.74 -2.95 0.32
CA ILE A 414 -16.93 -1.75 0.12
C ILE A 414 -15.81 -2.06 -0.88
N LEU A 415 -15.86 -1.40 -2.02
CA LEU A 415 -14.89 -1.48 -3.12
C LEU A 415 -14.39 -0.07 -3.46
N LEU A 416 -13.39 0.05 -4.34
CA LEU A 416 -12.89 1.33 -4.82
C LEU A 416 -12.52 1.27 -6.30
N GLY A 417 -12.68 2.39 -7.00
CA GLY A 417 -12.23 2.56 -8.38
C GLY A 417 -10.72 2.78 -8.47
N ALA A 418 -10.15 2.40 -9.61
CA ALA A 418 -8.77 2.74 -10.00
C ALA A 418 -8.63 2.77 -11.51
N GLY A 419 -7.56 3.41 -12.01
CA GLY A 419 -7.33 3.53 -13.43
C GLY A 419 -8.28 4.51 -14.13
N SER A 420 -8.01 4.72 -15.38
CA SER A 420 -8.85 5.50 -16.32
C SER A 420 -8.60 4.98 -17.73
N ASN A 421 -9.66 4.94 -18.54
CA ASN A 421 -9.60 4.51 -19.93
C ASN A 421 -8.91 3.11 -20.12
N PRO A 422 -9.54 2.01 -19.65
CA PRO A 422 -10.79 1.95 -18.89
C PRO A 422 -10.59 2.10 -17.38
N GLY A 423 -11.62 2.59 -16.69
CA GLY A 423 -11.69 2.53 -15.23
C GLY A 423 -11.94 1.10 -14.75
N LYS A 424 -11.44 0.76 -13.56
CA LYS A 424 -11.53 -0.58 -12.98
C LYS A 424 -12.09 -0.53 -11.57
N ILE A 425 -12.71 -1.60 -11.15
CA ILE A 425 -13.04 -1.87 -9.74
C ILE A 425 -11.87 -2.62 -9.14
N ARG A 426 -11.28 -2.08 -8.08
CA ARG A 426 -10.15 -2.71 -7.37
C ARG A 426 -10.53 -3.27 -6.01
N MET A 427 -9.84 -4.31 -5.64
CA MET A 427 -9.94 -5.01 -4.37
C MET A 427 -8.57 -5.11 -3.71
N LEU A 428 -8.51 -4.78 -2.42
CA LEU A 428 -7.35 -4.90 -1.53
C LEU A 428 -7.81 -5.58 -0.23
N PRO A 429 -8.34 -6.82 -0.31
CA PRO A 429 -8.87 -7.50 0.86
C PRO A 429 -7.78 -7.71 1.92
N PRO A 430 -8.15 -7.90 3.19
CA PRO A 430 -7.24 -8.40 4.20
C PRO A 430 -6.58 -9.70 3.74
N VAL A 431 -5.27 -9.85 3.99
CA VAL A 431 -4.52 -11.04 3.56
C VAL A 431 -4.98 -12.32 4.28
N SER A 432 -5.70 -12.19 5.39
CA SER A 432 -6.32 -13.27 6.15
C SER A 432 -7.71 -13.68 5.64
N THR A 433 -8.21 -13.09 4.55
CA THR A 433 -9.53 -13.39 4.00
C THR A 433 -9.69 -14.88 3.67
N THR A 434 -10.69 -15.51 4.27
CA THR A 434 -10.96 -16.95 4.12
C THR A 434 -11.75 -17.27 2.85
N ASP A 435 -11.79 -18.55 2.48
CA ASP A 435 -12.54 -19.07 1.34
C ASP A 435 -14.03 -18.75 1.45
N ALA A 436 -14.61 -18.97 2.63
CA ALA A 436 -16.02 -18.69 2.88
C ALA A 436 -16.38 -17.22 2.62
N VAL A 437 -15.55 -16.28 3.08
CA VAL A 437 -15.78 -14.84 2.89
C VAL A 437 -15.63 -14.45 1.42
N SER A 438 -14.60 -14.93 0.72
CA SER A 438 -14.37 -14.61 -0.70
C SER A 438 -15.46 -15.22 -1.60
N TYR A 439 -15.96 -16.43 -1.29
CA TYR A 439 -16.98 -17.11 -2.09
C TYR A 439 -18.35 -16.45 -1.95
N THR A 440 -18.80 -16.19 -0.71
CA THR A 440 -20.15 -15.72 -0.43
C THR A 440 -20.47 -14.36 -1.05
N HIS A 441 -19.48 -13.50 -1.23
CA HIS A 441 -19.70 -12.10 -1.60
C HIS A 441 -19.24 -11.73 -3.02
N LEU A 442 -18.34 -12.50 -3.62
CA LEU A 442 -18.03 -12.37 -5.04
C LEU A 442 -19.08 -13.10 -5.94
N THR A 443 -19.96 -13.90 -5.36
CA THR A 443 -21.06 -14.57 -6.07
C THR A 443 -22.39 -13.86 -5.92
N LEU A 444 -22.48 -12.76 -5.15
CA LEU A 444 -23.73 -12.07 -4.87
C LEU A 444 -24.33 -11.36 -6.09
N PRO A 445 -25.65 -11.16 -6.08
CA PRO A 445 -26.41 -10.39 -7.08
C PRO A 445 -25.89 -8.96 -7.28
N THR A 446 -25.06 -8.47 -6.37
CA THR A 446 -24.51 -7.13 -6.28
C THR A 446 -23.89 -6.59 -7.58
N ILE A 447 -23.21 -7.46 -8.33
CA ILE A 447 -22.62 -7.10 -9.64
C ILE A 447 -23.66 -7.30 -10.77
N CYS A 448 -24.77 -7.98 -10.46
CA CYS A 448 -25.80 -8.36 -11.42
C CYS A 448 -27.04 -7.44 -11.39
N SER A 449 -27.09 -6.49 -10.46
CA SER A 449 -28.29 -5.63 -10.25
C SER A 449 -28.15 -4.23 -10.87
N VAL A 450 -27.07 -3.95 -11.60
CA VAL A 450 -26.84 -2.68 -12.28
C VAL A 450 -27.27 -2.73 -13.74
#